data_b41e10e7e54847e45e7e6771f801fd74
#
_entry.id   b41e10e7e54847e45e7e6771f801fd74
#
_cell.length_a   1.000
_cell.length_b   1.000
_cell.length_c   1.000
_cell.angle_alpha   90.00
_cell.angle_beta   90.00
_cell.angle_gamma   90.00
#
_symmetry.space_group_name_H-M   'P 1'
#
loop_
_entity.id
_entity.type
_entity.pdbx_description
1 polymer ?
#
loop_
_entity_poly.entity_id
_entity_poly.type
_entity_poly.pdbx_seq_one_letter_code
_entity_poly.pdbx_strand_id
1 'polypeptide(L)'
;MKIDKLEGKLILKNPKIIDPLNETIFQNDVMLDNNKIVQIGSIKLTDDIKTIDCNGLVLTPGFCDLHVHFRDPGNGDKETLESGSKSALAGGFTRVCTMPNTVPAIDTPELINNTKLKNYQYIFIL
;
A
#
# COMPACT_ATOMS: atom_id res chain seq x y z
N MET A 1 9.47 -6.05 9.20
CA MET A 1 9.18 -4.61 9.45
C MET A 1 7.77 -4.52 10.00
N LYS A 2 7.59 -3.98 11.18
CA LYS A 2 6.25 -3.75 11.72
C LYS A 2 5.78 -2.42 11.15
N ILE A 3 4.70 -2.44 10.37
CA ILE A 3 4.10 -1.22 9.84
C ILE A 3 3.02 -0.84 10.85
N ASP A 4 3.31 0.15 11.66
CA ASP A 4 2.33 0.67 12.60
C ASP A 4 1.31 1.51 11.81
N LYS A 5 0.04 1.39 12.19
CA LYS A 5 -0.98 2.29 11.65
C LYS A 5 -0.60 3.72 12.00
N LEU A 6 -0.74 4.62 11.03
CA LEU A 6 -0.62 6.03 11.31
C LEU A 6 -1.79 6.44 12.22
N GLU A 7 -1.48 6.78 13.46
CA GLU A 7 -2.43 7.40 14.39
C GLU A 7 -2.16 8.90 14.42
N GLY A 8 -3.23 9.68 14.26
CA GLY A 8 -3.13 11.14 14.24
C GLY A 8 -2.62 11.71 12.91
N LYS A 9 -1.98 12.88 13.01
CA LYS A 9 -1.55 13.67 11.85
C LYS A 9 -0.10 13.43 11.49
N LEU A 10 0.17 13.45 10.18
CA LEU A 10 1.52 13.41 9.61
C LEU A 10 1.60 14.37 8.43
N ILE A 11 2.67 15.14 8.36
CA ILE A 11 2.96 15.99 7.20
C ILE A 11 4.10 15.37 6.41
N LEU A 12 3.87 15.16 5.12
CA LEU A 12 4.92 14.89 4.13
C LEU A 12 5.27 16.23 3.49
N LYS A 13 6.49 16.71 3.77
CA LYS A 13 6.91 18.05 3.33
C LYS A 13 7.61 17.96 1.97
N ASN A 14 7.09 18.75 1.02
CA ASN A 14 7.72 19.02 -0.26
C ASN A 14 8.05 17.82 -1.17
N PRO A 15 7.24 16.73 -1.20
CA PRO A 15 7.42 15.70 -2.21
C PRO A 15 7.07 16.21 -3.62
N LYS A 16 7.70 15.60 -4.63
CA LYS A 16 7.19 15.68 -6.01
C LYS A 16 6.01 14.73 -6.14
N ILE A 17 4.81 15.26 -6.33
CA ILE A 17 3.57 14.49 -6.39
C ILE A 17 3.26 14.14 -7.84
N ILE A 18 2.98 12.86 -8.10
CA ILE A 18 2.46 12.38 -9.37
C ILE A 18 1.00 12.00 -9.15
N ASP A 19 0.11 12.71 -9.80
CA ASP A 19 -1.33 12.45 -9.81
C ASP A 19 -1.74 11.89 -11.18
N PRO A 20 -1.83 10.56 -11.32
CA PRO A 20 -2.17 9.95 -12.61
C PRO A 20 -3.63 10.15 -13.00
N LEU A 21 -4.51 10.43 -12.05
CA LEU A 21 -5.93 10.67 -12.34
C LEU A 21 -6.14 12.00 -13.08
N ASN A 22 -5.41 13.04 -12.65
CA ASN A 22 -5.48 14.37 -13.26
C ASN A 22 -4.34 14.62 -14.26
N GLU A 23 -3.49 13.63 -14.51
CA GLU A 23 -2.33 13.70 -15.42
C GLU A 23 -1.39 14.86 -15.07
N THR A 24 -1.21 15.13 -13.76
CA THR A 24 -0.41 16.25 -13.29
C THR A 24 0.79 15.81 -12.45
N ILE A 25 1.85 16.61 -12.54
CA ILE A 25 3.04 16.49 -11.68
C ILE A 25 3.28 17.85 -11.06
N PHE A 26 3.34 17.89 -9.74
CA PHE A 26 3.54 19.13 -9.00
C PHE A 26 4.27 18.88 -7.68
N GLN A 27 4.64 19.95 -6.97
CA GLN A 27 5.34 19.85 -5.69
C GLN A 27 4.58 20.65 -4.64
N ASN A 28 4.18 19.97 -3.56
CA ASN A 28 3.46 20.56 -2.44
C ASN A 28 3.59 19.68 -1.19
N ASP A 29 3.22 20.25 -0.04
CA ASP A 29 3.07 19.46 1.19
C ASP A 29 1.79 18.64 1.15
N VAL A 30 1.80 17.50 1.86
CA VAL A 30 0.65 16.61 1.99
C VAL A 30 0.41 16.31 3.47
N MET A 31 -0.79 16.60 3.97
CA MET A 31 -1.20 16.22 5.32
C MET A 31 -2.04 14.95 5.29
N LEU A 32 -1.62 14.00 6.09
CA LEU A 32 -2.38 12.79 6.40
C LEU A 32 -3.01 12.95 7.80
N ASP A 33 -4.22 12.43 7.96
CA ASP A 33 -4.87 12.27 9.26
C ASP A 33 -5.57 10.91 9.29
N ASN A 34 -5.19 10.05 10.23
CA ASN A 34 -5.73 8.70 10.39
C ASN A 34 -5.84 7.93 9.05
N ASN A 35 -4.74 7.85 8.31
CA ASN A 35 -4.60 7.16 7.02
C ASN A 35 -5.39 7.79 5.85
N LYS A 36 -5.80 9.04 5.95
CA LYS A 36 -6.43 9.77 4.85
C LYS A 36 -5.63 11.01 4.50
N ILE A 37 -5.55 11.33 3.22
CA ILE A 37 -5.06 12.62 2.76
C ILE A 37 -6.16 13.64 3.05
N VAL A 38 -5.86 14.64 3.90
CA VAL A 38 -6.83 15.67 4.31
C VAL A 38 -6.50 17.04 3.73
N GLN A 39 -5.26 17.26 3.31
CA GLN A 39 -4.85 18.52 2.68
C GLN A 39 -3.65 18.29 1.75
N ILE A 40 -3.66 18.97 0.62
CA ILE A 40 -2.51 19.10 -0.28
C ILE A 40 -2.33 20.61 -0.54
N GLY A 41 -1.13 21.12 -0.39
CA GLY A 41 -0.81 22.53 -0.58
C GLY A 41 0.13 23.06 0.48
N SER A 42 0.19 24.36 0.64
CA SER A 42 1.00 24.98 1.70
C SER A 42 0.39 24.65 3.08
N ILE A 43 1.16 23.99 3.92
CA ILE A 43 0.73 23.56 5.26
C ILE A 43 1.57 24.28 6.30
N LYS A 44 0.89 24.92 7.27
CA LYS A 44 1.58 25.52 8.40
C LYS A 44 2.14 24.41 9.30
N LEU A 45 3.45 24.38 9.43
CA LEU A 45 4.11 23.44 10.32
C LEU A 45 3.92 23.86 11.78
N THR A 46 3.67 22.88 12.64
CA THR A 46 3.56 23.04 14.09
C THR A 46 4.36 21.93 14.76
N ASP A 47 4.92 22.20 15.92
CA ASP A 47 5.84 21.26 16.60
C ASP A 47 5.14 19.99 17.10
N ASP A 48 3.81 20.03 17.20
CA ASP A 48 2.95 18.92 17.64
C ASP A 48 2.63 17.90 16.53
N ILE A 49 2.92 18.22 15.26
CA ILE A 49 2.63 17.33 14.14
C ILE A 49 3.94 16.76 13.59
N LYS A 50 4.03 15.43 13.59
CA LYS A 50 5.16 14.73 12.98
C LYS A 50 5.30 15.13 11.52
N THR A 51 6.50 15.53 11.12
CA THR A 51 6.81 15.95 9.74
C THR A 51 7.94 15.08 9.19
N ILE A 52 7.79 14.63 7.95
CA ILE A 52 8.82 13.93 7.19
C ILE A 52 9.23 14.85 6.04
N ASP A 53 10.51 15.19 5.95
CA ASP A 53 11.06 15.89 4.79
C ASP A 53 11.15 14.90 3.61
N CYS A 54 10.39 15.21 2.57
CA CYS A 54 10.32 14.44 1.33
C CYS A 54 10.93 15.19 0.15
N ASN A 55 11.75 16.20 0.41
CA ASN A 55 12.44 16.93 -0.66
C ASN A 55 13.30 15.98 -1.49
N GLY A 56 13.15 16.03 -2.83
CA GLY A 56 13.81 15.11 -3.75
C GLY A 56 13.16 13.73 -3.86
N LEU A 57 12.14 13.43 -3.06
CA LEU A 57 11.38 12.17 -3.15
C LEU A 57 10.12 12.36 -4.01
N VAL A 58 9.63 11.24 -4.54
CA VAL A 58 8.42 11.18 -5.35
C VAL A 58 7.31 10.52 -4.54
N LEU A 59 6.16 11.17 -4.48
CA LEU A 59 4.92 10.63 -3.90
C LEU A 59 3.97 10.24 -5.02
N THR A 60 3.57 8.97 -5.04
CA THR A 60 2.60 8.42 -5.99
C THR A 60 1.52 7.64 -5.25
N PRO A 61 0.36 7.34 -5.87
CA PRO A 61 -0.47 6.23 -5.42
C PRO A 61 0.34 4.95 -5.33
N GLY A 62 -0.02 4.07 -4.38
CA GLY A 62 0.62 2.76 -4.29
C GLY A 62 0.42 1.94 -5.57
N PHE A 63 1.45 1.18 -5.96
CA PHE A 63 1.41 0.39 -7.17
C PHE A 63 0.41 -0.77 -7.08
N CYS A 64 -0.08 -1.21 -8.24
CA CYS A 64 -0.92 -2.39 -8.39
C CYS A 64 -0.21 -3.39 -9.30
N ASP A 65 -0.05 -4.64 -8.83
CA ASP A 65 0.44 -5.74 -9.66
C ASP A 65 -0.73 -6.67 -10.01
N LEU A 66 -0.99 -6.81 -11.30
CA LEU A 66 -2.12 -7.60 -11.80
C LEU A 66 -1.79 -9.09 -11.99
N HIS A 67 -0.57 -9.54 -11.66
CA HIS A 67 -0.15 -10.91 -11.91
C HIS A 67 0.92 -11.35 -10.92
N VAL A 68 0.52 -11.84 -9.75
CA VAL A 68 1.45 -12.37 -8.75
C VAL A 68 1.14 -13.83 -8.42
N HIS A 69 2.17 -14.59 -8.08
CA HIS A 69 2.06 -15.98 -7.69
C HIS A 69 2.34 -16.15 -6.19
N PHE A 70 1.38 -15.81 -5.36
CA PHE A 70 1.40 -16.24 -3.96
C PHE A 70 1.08 -17.72 -3.90
N ARG A 71 1.93 -18.50 -3.26
CA ARG A 71 1.90 -19.97 -3.34
C ARG A 71 1.00 -20.63 -2.28
N ASP A 72 0.27 -19.86 -1.52
CA ASP A 72 -0.67 -20.28 -0.49
C ASP A 72 -2.12 -20.10 -1.00
N PRO A 73 -2.94 -21.16 -0.95
CA PRO A 73 -2.73 -22.46 -0.31
C PRO A 73 -1.87 -23.43 -1.12
N GLY A 74 -1.24 -24.39 -0.43
CA GLY A 74 -0.65 -25.59 -1.00
C GLY A 74 0.87 -25.61 -1.08
N ASN A 75 1.54 -24.50 -1.35
CA ASN A 75 3.00 -24.40 -1.46
C ASN A 75 3.56 -23.29 -0.57
N GLY A 76 3.07 -23.20 0.66
CA GLY A 76 3.48 -22.16 1.61
C GLY A 76 4.96 -22.24 2.05
N ASP A 77 5.63 -23.36 1.77
CA ASP A 77 7.08 -23.50 1.91
C ASP A 77 7.86 -22.60 0.93
N LYS A 78 7.28 -22.32 -0.24
CA LYS A 78 7.88 -21.41 -1.23
C LYS A 78 7.55 -19.96 -0.96
N GLU A 79 6.29 -19.69 -0.68
CA GLU A 79 5.79 -18.37 -0.31
C GLU A 79 4.41 -18.46 0.32
N THR A 80 4.22 -17.73 1.42
CA THR A 80 2.92 -17.57 2.06
C THR A 80 2.26 -16.26 1.60
N LEU A 81 0.95 -16.13 1.82
CA LEU A 81 0.26 -14.85 1.62
C LEU A 81 0.93 -13.72 2.44
N GLU A 82 1.44 -14.06 3.64
CA GLU A 82 2.12 -13.10 4.50
C GLU A 82 3.46 -12.63 3.92
N SER A 83 4.31 -13.57 3.52
CA SER A 83 5.64 -13.23 3.00
C SER A 83 5.53 -12.45 1.68
N GLY A 84 4.66 -12.91 0.77
CA GLY A 84 4.40 -12.23 -0.49
C GLY A 84 3.82 -10.83 -0.31
N SER A 85 2.87 -10.67 0.62
CA SER A 85 2.30 -9.35 0.94
C SER A 85 3.35 -8.39 1.51
N LYS A 86 4.23 -8.86 2.39
CA LYS A 86 5.33 -8.04 2.92
C LYS A 86 6.33 -7.64 1.85
N SER A 87 6.65 -8.56 0.94
CA SER A 87 7.54 -8.30 -0.20
C SER A 87 6.93 -7.26 -1.15
N ALA A 88 5.66 -7.44 -1.52
CA ALA A 88 4.94 -6.48 -2.34
C ALA A 88 4.91 -5.08 -1.72
N LEU A 89 4.57 -4.99 -0.44
CA LEU A 89 4.54 -3.71 0.27
C LEU A 89 5.92 -3.04 0.33
N ALA A 90 6.98 -3.81 0.55
CA ALA A 90 8.36 -3.30 0.52
C ALA A 90 8.75 -2.74 -0.86
N GLY A 91 8.14 -3.24 -1.94
CA GLY A 91 8.26 -2.73 -3.31
C GLY A 91 7.31 -1.58 -3.66
N GLY A 92 6.47 -1.11 -2.70
CA GLY A 92 5.52 -0.02 -2.93
C GLY A 92 4.19 -0.47 -3.55
N PHE A 93 3.94 -1.78 -3.66
CA PHE A 93 2.67 -2.31 -4.13
C PHE A 93 1.66 -2.36 -2.98
N THR A 94 0.50 -1.76 -3.18
CA THR A 94 -0.61 -1.74 -2.21
C THR A 94 -1.79 -2.62 -2.65
N ARG A 95 -1.77 -3.09 -3.89
CA ARG A 95 -2.75 -4.01 -4.47
C ARG A 95 -2.06 -5.05 -5.32
N VAL A 96 -2.52 -6.29 -5.22
CA VAL A 96 -2.02 -7.39 -6.03
C VAL A 96 -3.17 -8.30 -6.46
N CYS A 97 -3.12 -8.79 -7.71
CA CYS A 97 -4.01 -9.85 -8.20
C CYS A 97 -3.28 -11.18 -8.16
N THR A 98 -3.74 -12.09 -7.32
CA THR A 98 -3.14 -13.42 -7.20
C THR A 98 -3.65 -14.35 -8.29
N MET A 99 -2.73 -15.09 -8.90
CA MET A 99 -3.09 -16.14 -9.84
C MET A 99 -3.65 -17.37 -9.10
N PRO A 100 -4.71 -18.01 -9.64
CA PRO A 100 -5.42 -19.10 -8.96
C PRO A 100 -4.71 -20.45 -9.06
N ASN A 101 -3.44 -20.50 -9.47
CA ASN A 101 -2.66 -21.72 -9.65
C ASN A 101 -2.07 -22.27 -8.33
N THR A 102 -2.89 -22.34 -7.32
CA THR A 102 -2.63 -22.87 -5.98
C THR A 102 -3.19 -24.28 -5.82
N VAL A 103 -3.00 -24.92 -4.68
CA VAL A 103 -3.53 -26.25 -4.37
C VAL A 103 -4.23 -26.21 -3.01
N PRO A 104 -5.58 -26.20 -2.98
CA PRO A 104 -6.49 -26.16 -4.12
C PRO A 104 -6.40 -24.87 -4.92
N ALA A 105 -6.86 -24.90 -6.17
CA ALA A 105 -7.00 -23.70 -6.98
C ALA A 105 -7.99 -22.72 -6.34
N ILE A 106 -7.68 -21.42 -6.38
CA ILE A 106 -8.59 -20.38 -5.84
C ILE A 106 -9.61 -20.02 -6.92
N ASP A 107 -10.61 -20.88 -7.12
CA ASP A 107 -11.61 -20.80 -8.20
C ASP A 107 -13.04 -20.75 -7.68
N THR A 108 -13.25 -20.72 -6.38
CA THR A 108 -14.57 -20.63 -5.76
C THR A 108 -14.72 -19.36 -4.92
N PRO A 109 -15.94 -18.81 -4.77
CA PRO A 109 -16.20 -17.65 -3.92
C PRO A 109 -15.73 -17.85 -2.47
N GLU A 110 -15.84 -19.07 -1.95
CA GLU A 110 -15.41 -19.40 -0.59
C GLU A 110 -13.88 -19.28 -0.45
N LEU A 111 -13.12 -19.86 -1.37
CA LEU A 111 -11.66 -19.78 -1.36
C LEU A 111 -11.16 -18.35 -1.56
N ILE A 112 -11.81 -17.59 -2.45
CA ILE A 112 -11.52 -16.17 -2.65
C ILE A 112 -11.75 -15.38 -1.34
N ASN A 113 -12.88 -15.59 -0.68
CA ASN A 113 -13.19 -14.91 0.57
C ASN A 113 -12.22 -15.30 1.69
N ASN A 114 -11.87 -16.58 1.81
CA ASN A 114 -10.89 -17.06 2.79
C ASN A 114 -9.52 -16.45 2.55
N THR A 115 -9.12 -16.29 1.30
CA THR A 115 -7.87 -15.61 0.93
C THR A 115 -7.93 -14.12 1.29
N LYS A 116 -9.05 -13.46 1.02
CA LYS A 116 -9.28 -12.05 1.40
C LYS A 116 -9.34 -11.84 2.91
N LEU A 117 -9.93 -12.74 3.67
CA LEU A 117 -10.02 -12.65 5.14
C LEU A 117 -8.66 -12.81 5.83
N LYS A 118 -7.72 -13.50 5.20
CA LYS A 118 -6.33 -13.56 5.64
C LYS A 118 -5.55 -12.29 5.29
N ASN A 119 -6.20 -11.26 4.75
CA ASN A 119 -5.57 -10.01 4.33
C ASN A 119 -4.76 -9.39 5.47
N TYR A 120 -3.49 -9.35 5.25
CA TYR A 120 -2.58 -8.55 6.04
C TYR A 120 -2.95 -7.08 5.83
N GLN A 121 -3.04 -6.33 6.89
CA GLN A 121 -3.66 -5.00 7.05
C GLN A 121 -3.29 -3.93 6.01
N TYR A 122 -2.46 -4.23 5.01
CA TYR A 122 -1.78 -3.25 4.17
C TYR A 122 -1.82 -3.51 2.67
N ILE A 123 -2.30 -4.68 2.23
CA ILE A 123 -2.40 -5.03 0.80
C ILE A 123 -3.80 -5.56 0.51
N PHE A 124 -4.42 -5.02 -0.55
CA PHE A 124 -5.65 -5.57 -1.09
C PHE A 124 -5.31 -6.68 -2.09
N ILE A 125 -5.70 -7.91 -1.79
CA ILE A 125 -5.67 -9.04 -2.72
C ILE A 125 -6.99 -9.00 -3.50
N LEU A 126 -6.88 -8.86 -4.80
CA LEU A 126 -7.99 -8.84 -5.73
C LEU A 126 -8.19 -10.21 -6.35
#